data_cb59dcd1705a80d83c2e745f0502672e
#
_entry.id   cb59dcd1705a80d83c2e745f0502672e
#
_cell.length_a   1.000
_cell.length_b   1.000
_cell.length_c   1.000
_cell.angle_alpha   90.00
_cell.angle_beta   90.00
_cell.angle_gamma   90.00
#
_symmetry.space_group_name_H-M   'P 1'
#
loop_
_entity.id
_entity.type
_entity.pdbx_description
1 polymer ?
#
loop_
_entity_poly.entity_id
_entity_poly.type
_entity_poly.pdbx_seq_one_letter_code
_entity_poly.pdbx_strand_id
1 'polypeptide(L)'
;MRASVSLTRVADPSLLEPGTRQLVERIITASQQMGIEVLIYETYRSQDRQRQLFNSGASKLRTVGVHHYGLACDIVRSVGGEPCWKGDFSFLGQLAQSSGLIWGGDWGAPQIKHSFIDSVHVQRCTVARQGDLFAGIWYPDQTYNPYNDVQHLFADARKPAKAVAKAGRPPTRSQRA
;
A
#
# COMPACT_ATOMS: atom_id res chain seq x y z
N MET A 1 -11.45 27.26 -21.83
CA MET A 1 -10.83 27.46 -20.51
C MET A 1 -10.30 26.11 -20.01
N ARG A 2 -8.99 25.93 -19.89
CA ARG A 2 -8.44 24.75 -19.20
C ARG A 2 -8.63 24.95 -17.70
N ALA A 3 -9.39 24.05 -17.06
CA ALA A 3 -9.50 24.05 -15.60
C ALA A 3 -8.08 24.02 -15.02
N SER A 4 -7.77 24.93 -14.11
CA SER A 4 -6.52 24.94 -13.35
C SER A 4 -6.48 23.64 -12.56
N VAL A 5 -5.67 22.68 -13.01
CA VAL A 5 -5.52 21.41 -12.30
C VAL A 5 -4.72 21.69 -11.04
N SER A 6 -5.36 21.50 -9.89
CA SER A 6 -4.73 21.75 -8.60
C SER A 6 -3.58 20.77 -8.39
N LEU A 7 -2.36 21.29 -8.39
CA LEU A 7 -1.15 20.60 -7.90
C LEU A 7 -1.13 20.55 -6.36
N THR A 8 -2.17 21.04 -5.74
CA THR A 8 -2.28 21.20 -4.29
C THR A 8 -2.48 19.85 -3.61
N ARG A 9 -1.78 19.66 -2.53
CA ARG A 9 -2.01 18.56 -1.58
C ARG A 9 -3.43 18.65 -1.02
N VAL A 10 -4.12 17.52 -0.94
CA VAL A 10 -5.47 17.42 -0.39
C VAL A 10 -5.45 16.52 0.83
N ALA A 11 -5.91 17.05 1.97
CA ALA A 11 -5.96 16.35 3.26
C ALA A 11 -7.41 16.15 3.76
N ASP A 12 -8.40 16.29 2.89
CA ASP A 12 -9.82 16.15 3.23
C ASP A 12 -10.19 14.67 3.44
N PRO A 13 -10.57 14.24 4.67
CA PRO A 13 -10.94 12.86 4.96
C PRO A 13 -12.21 12.41 4.21
N SER A 14 -13.06 13.32 3.77
CA SER A 14 -14.29 12.99 3.05
C SER A 14 -14.01 12.37 1.66
N LEU A 15 -12.80 12.56 1.14
CA LEU A 15 -12.35 11.98 -0.13
C LEU A 15 -11.75 10.57 0.00
N LEU A 16 -11.64 10.06 1.22
CA LEU A 16 -11.35 8.65 1.44
C LEU A 16 -12.62 7.82 1.19
N GLU A 17 -12.44 6.62 0.66
CA GLU A 17 -13.49 5.61 0.64
C GLU A 17 -14.01 5.40 2.08
N PRO A 18 -15.34 5.24 2.30
CA PRO A 18 -15.92 5.27 3.64
C PRO A 18 -15.30 4.27 4.63
N GLY A 19 -14.99 3.05 4.20
CA GLY A 19 -14.31 2.05 5.03
C GLY A 19 -12.88 2.45 5.37
N THR A 20 -12.14 2.94 4.38
CA THR A 20 -10.77 3.44 4.57
C THR A 20 -10.75 4.62 5.54
N ARG A 21 -11.69 5.55 5.42
CA ARG A 21 -11.83 6.68 6.34
C ARG A 21 -12.02 6.22 7.78
N GLN A 22 -12.95 5.28 8.04
CA GLN A 22 -13.16 4.74 9.38
C GLN A 22 -11.90 4.11 9.99
N LEU A 23 -11.11 3.40 9.17
CA LEU A 23 -9.86 2.78 9.63
C LEU A 23 -8.80 3.84 9.94
N VAL A 24 -8.69 4.90 9.14
CA VAL A 24 -7.80 6.04 9.39
C VAL A 24 -8.19 6.78 10.66
N GLU A 25 -9.48 7.03 10.88
CA GLU A 25 -10.00 7.67 12.10
C GLU A 25 -9.66 6.86 13.36
N ARG A 26 -9.73 5.51 13.29
CA ARG A 26 -9.28 4.63 14.39
C ARG A 26 -7.79 4.79 14.67
N ILE A 27 -6.95 4.87 13.65
CA ILE A 27 -5.50 5.09 13.81
C ILE A 27 -5.24 6.41 14.51
N ILE A 28 -5.89 7.49 14.10
CA ILE A 28 -5.73 8.82 14.72
C ILE A 28 -6.14 8.79 16.19
N THR A 29 -7.30 8.21 16.49
CA THR A 29 -7.78 8.07 17.87
C THR A 29 -6.81 7.25 18.73
N ALA A 30 -6.33 6.12 18.21
CA ALA A 30 -5.40 5.26 18.94
C ALA A 30 -4.03 5.95 19.13
N SER A 31 -3.54 6.70 18.14
CA SER A 31 -2.32 7.52 18.29
C SER A 31 -2.45 8.53 19.43
N GLN A 32 -3.58 9.23 19.51
CA GLN A 32 -3.86 10.20 20.57
C GLN A 32 -3.88 9.52 21.94
N GLN A 33 -4.47 8.32 22.07
CA GLN A 33 -4.47 7.54 23.31
C GLN A 33 -3.06 7.12 23.74
N MET A 34 -2.13 6.96 22.78
CA MET A 34 -0.71 6.70 23.05
C MET A 34 0.10 7.97 23.34
N GLY A 35 -0.55 9.16 23.38
CA GLY A 35 0.14 10.44 23.53
C GLY A 35 0.94 10.87 22.31
N ILE A 36 0.64 10.30 21.13
CA ILE A 36 1.31 10.63 19.87
C ILE A 36 0.37 11.50 19.04
N GLU A 37 0.70 12.78 18.91
CA GLU A 37 -0.05 13.67 18.05
C GLU A 37 0.28 13.40 16.58
N VAL A 38 -0.75 13.21 15.77
CA VAL A 38 -0.65 13.00 14.32
C VAL A 38 -1.66 13.88 13.58
N LEU A 39 -1.40 14.12 12.31
CA LEU A 39 -2.35 14.75 11.41
C LEU A 39 -2.38 14.04 10.06
N ILE A 40 -3.52 14.11 9.39
CA ILE A 40 -3.67 13.68 8.00
C ILE A 40 -2.90 14.66 7.12
N TYR A 41 -1.94 14.11 6.37
CA TYR A 41 -1.14 14.92 5.47
C TYR A 41 -1.70 14.92 4.04
N GLU A 42 -2.01 13.75 3.46
CA GLU A 42 -2.59 13.66 2.12
C GLU A 42 -3.58 12.49 2.05
N THR A 43 -4.80 12.74 1.53
CA THR A 43 -5.85 11.73 1.34
C THR A 43 -6.03 11.40 -0.14
N TYR A 44 -6.47 12.40 -0.92
CA TYR A 44 -6.66 12.26 -2.35
C TYR A 44 -5.48 12.85 -3.12
N ARG A 45 -5.14 12.20 -4.22
CA ARG A 45 -4.07 12.63 -5.10
C ARG A 45 -4.53 12.64 -6.56
N SER A 46 -4.54 13.82 -7.19
CA SER A 46 -4.82 13.95 -8.62
C SER A 46 -3.69 13.33 -9.46
N GLN A 47 -3.97 13.00 -10.74
CA GLN A 47 -2.95 12.50 -11.65
C GLN A 47 -1.79 13.49 -11.85
N ASP A 48 -2.08 14.79 -11.87
CA ASP A 48 -1.03 15.80 -12.02
C ASP A 48 -0.16 15.91 -10.77
N ARG A 49 -0.76 15.82 -9.57
CA ARG A 49 -0.04 15.73 -8.32
C ARG A 49 0.82 14.45 -8.26
N GLN A 50 0.28 13.32 -8.72
CA GLN A 50 1.02 12.06 -8.81
C GLN A 50 2.23 12.18 -9.74
N ARG A 51 2.08 12.80 -10.92
CA ARG A 51 3.19 13.05 -11.85
C ARG A 51 4.25 13.96 -11.24
N GLN A 52 3.85 15.00 -10.51
CA GLN A 52 4.79 15.88 -9.82
C GLN A 52 5.64 15.11 -8.80
N LEU A 53 5.00 14.27 -7.96
CA LEU A 53 5.70 13.46 -6.97
C LEU A 53 6.62 12.42 -7.61
N PHE A 54 6.19 11.81 -8.71
CA PHE A 54 7.05 10.90 -9.48
C PHE A 54 8.28 11.62 -10.04
N ASN A 55 8.11 12.78 -10.65
CA ASN A 55 9.19 13.56 -11.23
C ASN A 55 10.20 14.07 -10.18
N SER A 56 9.74 14.31 -8.95
CA SER A 56 10.60 14.68 -7.81
C SER A 56 11.25 13.50 -7.10
N GLY A 57 10.95 12.26 -7.51
CA GLY A 57 11.45 11.04 -6.87
C GLY A 57 10.71 10.65 -5.57
N ALA A 58 9.68 11.40 -5.18
CA ALA A 58 8.89 11.14 -3.97
C ALA A 58 7.84 10.02 -4.16
N SER A 59 7.61 9.56 -5.38
CA SER A 59 6.75 8.42 -5.69
C SER A 59 7.38 7.50 -6.72
N LYS A 60 7.08 6.20 -6.63
CA LYS A 60 7.46 5.20 -7.64
C LYS A 60 6.39 5.03 -8.74
N LEU A 61 5.16 5.50 -8.49
CA LEU A 61 4.05 5.41 -9.43
C LEU A 61 3.93 6.71 -10.21
N ARG A 62 3.87 6.61 -11.54
CA ARG A 62 3.91 7.78 -12.44
C ARG A 62 2.55 8.42 -12.65
N THR A 63 1.50 7.63 -12.90
CA THR A 63 0.23 8.13 -13.40
C THR A 63 -0.86 8.11 -12.35
N VAL A 64 -1.02 6.98 -11.66
CA VAL A 64 -2.01 6.78 -10.59
C VAL A 64 -1.36 6.06 -9.44
N GLY A 65 -1.88 6.28 -8.25
CA GLY A 65 -1.53 5.57 -7.03
C GLY A 65 -2.80 5.27 -6.24
N VAL A 66 -2.67 4.56 -5.15
CA VAL A 66 -3.80 4.13 -4.31
C VAL A 66 -4.59 5.33 -3.75
N HIS A 67 -3.93 6.47 -3.52
CA HIS A 67 -4.56 7.74 -3.15
C HIS A 67 -5.60 8.23 -4.16
N HIS A 68 -5.42 7.94 -5.45
CA HIS A 68 -6.36 8.34 -6.50
C HIS A 68 -7.74 7.70 -6.32
N TYR A 69 -7.79 6.54 -5.64
CA TYR A 69 -9.00 5.76 -5.41
C TYR A 69 -9.59 5.96 -4.00
N GLY A 70 -9.04 6.88 -3.20
CA GLY A 70 -9.47 7.09 -1.82
C GLY A 70 -9.10 5.95 -0.86
N LEU A 71 -8.18 5.06 -1.25
CA LEU A 71 -7.80 3.87 -0.49
C LEU A 71 -6.46 4.03 0.25
N ALA A 72 -5.88 5.23 0.27
CA ALA A 72 -4.63 5.52 0.96
C ALA A 72 -4.68 6.87 1.67
N CYS A 73 -3.88 6.98 2.73
CA CYS A 73 -3.72 8.18 3.52
C CYS A 73 -2.27 8.29 3.99
N ASP A 74 -1.71 9.49 3.86
CA ASP A 74 -0.43 9.83 4.48
C ASP A 74 -0.70 10.50 5.83
N ILE A 75 -0.15 9.92 6.91
CA ILE A 75 -0.31 10.34 8.30
C ILE A 75 1.07 10.69 8.84
N VAL A 76 1.25 11.94 9.23
CA VAL A 76 2.51 12.44 9.79
C VAL A 76 2.35 12.80 11.26
N ARG A 77 3.46 12.86 11.98
CA ARG A 77 3.45 13.42 13.34
C ARG A 77 3.07 14.89 13.30
N SER A 78 2.46 15.36 14.39
CA SER A 78 2.19 16.78 14.62
C SER A 78 3.09 17.29 15.73
N VAL A 79 3.75 18.41 15.50
CA VAL A 79 4.54 19.12 16.52
C VAL A 79 4.10 20.59 16.52
N GLY A 80 3.41 20.98 17.58
CA GLY A 80 2.85 22.34 17.64
C GLY A 80 1.81 22.64 16.56
N GLY A 81 1.07 21.61 16.09
CA GLY A 81 0.10 21.73 14.99
C GLY A 81 0.69 21.63 13.59
N GLU A 82 2.00 21.59 13.44
CA GLU A 82 2.70 21.52 12.16
C GLU A 82 3.12 20.07 11.80
N PRO A 83 3.11 19.70 10.50
CA PRO A 83 3.50 18.37 10.06
C PRO A 83 5.00 18.11 10.31
N CYS A 84 5.31 16.93 10.86
CA CYS A 84 6.67 16.50 11.17
C CYS A 84 6.93 15.09 10.66
N TRP A 85 7.97 14.95 9.82
CA TRP A 85 8.42 13.63 9.27
C TRP A 85 9.58 13.04 10.06
N LYS A 86 10.00 13.67 11.16
CA LYS A 86 11.11 13.20 11.98
C LYS A 86 10.64 12.16 13.01
N GLY A 87 11.53 11.23 13.33
CA GLY A 87 11.31 10.23 14.37
C GLY A 87 10.88 8.87 13.84
N ASP A 88 10.58 7.98 14.77
CA ASP A 88 10.14 6.62 14.48
C ASP A 88 8.64 6.60 14.17
N PHE A 89 8.27 5.92 13.07
CA PHE A 89 6.91 5.69 12.63
C PHE A 89 6.45 4.23 12.82
N SER A 90 7.20 3.40 13.54
CA SER A 90 6.81 2.00 13.80
C SER A 90 5.47 1.87 14.52
N PHE A 91 5.10 2.88 15.35
CA PHE A 91 3.77 2.95 15.96
C PHE A 91 2.65 2.97 14.90
N LEU A 92 2.85 3.68 13.78
CA LEU A 92 1.89 3.74 12.69
C LEU A 92 1.73 2.36 12.03
N GLY A 93 2.81 1.60 11.88
CA GLY A 93 2.77 0.23 11.39
C GLY A 93 1.93 -0.69 12.28
N GLN A 94 2.12 -0.62 13.60
CA GLN A 94 1.33 -1.39 14.57
C GLN A 94 -0.16 -1.02 14.52
N LEU A 95 -0.48 0.28 14.48
CA LEU A 95 -1.85 0.76 14.41
C LEU A 95 -2.51 0.46 13.06
N ALA A 96 -1.80 0.57 11.96
CA ALA A 96 -2.28 0.21 10.63
C ALA A 96 -2.63 -1.29 10.57
N GLN A 97 -1.73 -2.17 11.02
CA GLN A 97 -1.97 -3.60 11.07
C GLN A 97 -3.20 -3.96 11.92
N SER A 98 -3.31 -3.42 13.13
CA SER A 98 -4.44 -3.67 14.02
C SER A 98 -5.76 -3.13 13.47
N SER A 99 -5.71 -2.09 12.64
CA SER A 99 -6.88 -1.49 11.99
C SER A 99 -7.25 -2.15 10.65
N GLY A 100 -6.40 -3.02 10.08
CA GLY A 100 -6.63 -3.63 8.77
C GLY A 100 -6.17 -2.77 7.59
N LEU A 101 -5.15 -1.93 7.78
CA LEU A 101 -4.46 -1.20 6.72
C LEU A 101 -3.03 -1.70 6.57
N ILE A 102 -2.52 -1.72 5.35
CA ILE A 102 -1.10 -1.94 5.06
C ILE A 102 -0.33 -0.66 5.36
N TRP A 103 0.78 -0.79 6.05
CA TRP A 103 1.73 0.31 6.28
C TRP A 103 2.85 0.31 5.23
N GLY A 104 3.21 1.48 4.70
CA GLY A 104 4.27 1.61 3.71
C GLY A 104 5.70 1.42 4.25
N GLY A 105 5.84 1.25 5.58
CA GLY A 105 7.12 0.91 6.20
C GLY A 105 7.53 -0.55 5.99
N ASP A 106 6.57 -1.45 5.83
CA ASP A 106 6.79 -2.89 5.61
C ASP A 106 5.94 -3.51 4.52
N TRP A 107 5.01 -2.75 3.94
CA TRP A 107 4.08 -3.19 2.89
C TRP A 107 3.31 -4.48 3.24
N GLY A 108 3.06 -4.70 4.53
CA GLY A 108 2.40 -5.89 5.08
C GLY A 108 3.28 -7.13 5.13
N ALA A 109 4.58 -7.00 4.91
CA ALA A 109 5.55 -8.09 4.87
C ALA A 109 6.85 -7.73 5.62
N PRO A 110 6.82 -7.57 6.96
CA PRO A 110 7.94 -7.10 7.77
C PRO A 110 9.17 -8.00 7.70
N GLN A 111 9.01 -9.27 7.29
CA GLN A 111 10.10 -10.24 7.14
C GLN A 111 10.87 -10.10 5.81
N ILE A 112 10.41 -9.23 4.91
CA ILE A 112 11.04 -8.99 3.61
C ILE A 112 11.73 -7.64 3.61
N LYS A 113 12.95 -7.57 3.08
CA LYS A 113 13.61 -6.28 2.84
C LYS A 113 12.97 -5.58 1.65
N HIS A 114 12.40 -4.41 1.88
CA HIS A 114 11.80 -3.58 0.84
C HIS A 114 12.81 -2.60 0.25
N SER A 115 12.78 -2.42 -1.07
CA SER A 115 13.61 -1.44 -1.80
C SER A 115 13.08 -0.02 -1.71
N PHE A 116 11.82 0.13 -1.31
CA PHE A 116 11.14 1.41 -1.11
C PHE A 116 10.32 1.35 0.18
N ILE A 117 10.50 2.33 1.04
CA ILE A 117 9.78 2.49 2.30
C ILE A 117 9.13 3.86 2.29
N ASP A 118 7.86 3.90 2.68
CA ASP A 118 7.08 5.12 2.89
C ASP A 118 6.44 5.07 4.29
N SER A 119 7.17 5.55 5.28
CA SER A 119 6.82 5.36 6.69
C SER A 119 5.59 6.14 7.15
N VAL A 120 5.12 7.11 6.38
CA VAL A 120 3.91 7.89 6.69
C VAL A 120 2.66 7.35 6.00
N HIS A 121 2.82 6.44 5.05
CA HIS A 121 1.77 5.94 4.17
C HIS A 121 1.03 4.75 4.77
N VAL A 122 -0.30 4.78 4.71
CA VAL A 122 -1.18 3.63 4.97
C VAL A 122 -2.16 3.44 3.82
N GLN A 123 -2.51 2.17 3.49
CA GLN A 123 -3.43 1.89 2.39
C GLN A 123 -4.30 0.66 2.63
N ARG A 124 -5.50 0.64 2.02
CA ARG A 124 -6.47 -0.45 2.11
C ARG A 124 -6.41 -1.39 0.90
N CYS A 125 -5.23 -1.65 0.38
CA CYS A 125 -5.00 -2.73 -0.58
C CYS A 125 -3.56 -3.21 -0.47
N THR A 126 -3.28 -4.45 -0.89
CA THR A 126 -1.91 -4.94 -1.01
C THR A 126 -1.25 -4.40 -2.26
N VAL A 127 0.09 -4.41 -2.32
CA VAL A 127 0.84 -4.06 -3.54
C VAL A 127 0.44 -4.99 -4.70
N ALA A 128 0.16 -6.27 -4.42
CA ALA A 128 -0.26 -7.24 -5.43
C ALA A 128 -1.62 -6.90 -6.07
N ARG A 129 -2.54 -6.26 -5.31
CA ARG A 129 -3.87 -5.84 -5.83
C ARG A 129 -3.85 -4.54 -6.61
N GLN A 130 -2.77 -3.78 -6.56
CA GLN A 130 -2.73 -2.47 -7.23
C GLN A 130 -2.96 -2.57 -8.74
N GLY A 131 -2.46 -3.64 -9.39
CA GLY A 131 -2.70 -3.87 -10.83
C GLY A 131 -4.20 -3.98 -11.16
N ASP A 132 -4.93 -4.79 -10.42
CA ASP A 132 -6.37 -4.99 -10.59
C ASP A 132 -7.17 -3.71 -10.26
N LEU A 133 -6.76 -3.00 -9.21
CA LEU A 133 -7.35 -1.71 -8.83
C LEU A 133 -7.18 -0.68 -9.96
N PHE A 134 -5.97 -0.54 -10.50
CA PHE A 134 -5.67 0.45 -11.54
C PHE A 134 -6.31 0.11 -12.88
N ALA A 135 -6.55 -1.18 -13.14
CA ALA A 135 -7.30 -1.65 -14.30
C ALA A 135 -8.83 -1.54 -14.13
N GLY A 136 -9.33 -1.17 -12.95
CA GLY A 136 -10.76 -1.12 -12.66
C GLY A 136 -11.44 -2.49 -12.56
N ILE A 137 -10.65 -3.56 -12.38
CA ILE A 137 -11.15 -4.94 -12.29
C ILE A 137 -11.58 -5.27 -10.86
N TRP A 138 -10.97 -4.60 -9.88
CA TRP A 138 -11.19 -4.85 -8.47
C TRP A 138 -11.26 -3.54 -7.68
N TYR A 139 -12.12 -3.53 -6.65
CA TYR A 139 -12.21 -2.49 -5.62
C TYR A 139 -12.61 -3.15 -4.29
N PRO A 140 -12.08 -2.74 -3.13
CA PRO A 140 -12.41 -3.37 -1.86
C PRO A 140 -13.88 -3.16 -1.50
N ASP A 141 -14.54 -4.22 -1.05
CA ASP A 141 -15.83 -4.12 -0.36
C ASP A 141 -15.65 -3.74 1.12
N GLN A 142 -16.77 -3.61 1.85
CA GLN A 142 -16.75 -3.20 3.26
C GLN A 142 -16.04 -4.21 4.18
N THR A 143 -15.99 -5.47 3.80
CA THR A 143 -15.41 -6.57 4.60
C THR A 143 -13.96 -6.84 4.30
N TYR A 144 -13.42 -6.23 3.24
CA TYR A 144 -12.07 -6.50 2.78
C TYR A 144 -11.01 -6.11 3.82
N ASN A 145 -10.16 -7.06 4.14
CA ASN A 145 -8.95 -6.89 4.92
C ASN A 145 -7.73 -7.32 4.10
N PRO A 146 -6.78 -6.42 3.79
CA PRO A 146 -5.62 -6.73 2.95
C PRO A 146 -4.70 -7.81 3.53
N TYR A 147 -4.73 -8.04 4.85
CA TYR A 147 -3.93 -9.11 5.47
C TYR A 147 -4.41 -10.51 5.11
N ASN A 148 -5.65 -10.69 4.67
CA ASN A 148 -6.11 -11.97 4.12
C ASN A 148 -5.35 -12.32 2.83
N ASP A 149 -5.12 -11.34 1.95
CA ASP A 149 -4.33 -11.54 0.72
C ASP A 149 -2.85 -11.81 1.06
N VAL A 150 -2.28 -11.11 2.02
CA VAL A 150 -0.89 -11.31 2.48
C VAL A 150 -0.68 -12.74 3.00
N GLN A 151 -1.60 -13.26 3.81
CA GLN A 151 -1.54 -14.63 4.33
C GLN A 151 -1.54 -15.68 3.22
N HIS A 152 -2.33 -15.49 2.17
CA HIS A 152 -2.35 -16.40 1.02
C HIS A 152 -1.03 -16.42 0.26
N LEU A 153 -0.40 -15.26 0.05
CA LEU A 153 0.91 -15.15 -0.60
C LEU A 153 1.99 -15.94 0.13
N PHE A 154 2.00 -15.92 1.47
CA PHE A 154 2.96 -16.68 2.27
C PHE A 154 2.61 -18.17 2.38
N ALA A 155 1.34 -18.55 2.34
CA ALA A 155 0.91 -19.95 2.31
C ALA A 155 1.35 -20.63 1.01
N ASP A 156 1.23 -19.96 -0.14
CA ASP A 156 1.64 -20.47 -1.44
C ASP A 156 3.17 -20.52 -1.59
N ALA A 157 3.90 -19.59 -1.03
CA ALA A 157 5.37 -19.61 -1.00
C ALA A 157 5.96 -20.77 -0.19
N ARG A 158 5.21 -21.36 0.74
CA ARG A 158 5.61 -22.53 1.53
C ARG A 158 5.28 -23.88 0.86
N LYS A 159 4.51 -23.89 -0.25
CA LYS A 159 4.28 -25.12 -1.02
C LYS A 159 5.56 -25.51 -1.75
N PRO A 160 6.10 -26.73 -1.59
CA PRO A 160 7.28 -27.16 -2.31
C PRO A 160 7.00 -27.06 -3.81
N ALA A 161 7.94 -26.51 -4.58
CA ALA A 161 7.86 -26.48 -6.02
C ALA A 161 7.58 -27.90 -6.51
N LYS A 162 6.49 -28.10 -7.28
CA LYS A 162 6.20 -29.40 -7.90
C LYS A 162 7.44 -29.82 -8.67
N ALA A 163 8.05 -30.95 -8.28
CA ALA A 163 9.19 -31.51 -8.98
C ALA A 163 8.79 -31.68 -10.45
N VAL A 164 9.47 -30.93 -11.31
CA VAL A 164 9.36 -31.13 -12.76
C VAL A 164 9.88 -32.51 -13.03
N ALA A 165 8.99 -33.46 -13.32
CA ALA A 165 9.35 -34.82 -13.73
C ALA A 165 10.26 -34.70 -14.94
N LYS A 166 11.54 -35.06 -14.79
CA LYS A 166 12.47 -35.19 -15.91
C LYS A 166 11.87 -36.15 -16.90
N ALA A 167 11.46 -35.63 -18.05
CA ALA A 167 11.07 -36.45 -19.19
C ALA A 167 12.21 -37.42 -19.50
N GLY A 168 11.94 -38.70 -19.39
CA GLY A 168 12.89 -39.74 -19.66
C GLY A 168 13.39 -39.67 -21.11
N ARG A 169 14.71 -39.77 -21.25
CA ARG A 169 15.41 -39.82 -22.53
C ARG A 169 14.88 -41.01 -23.36
N PRO A 170 14.47 -40.84 -24.62
CA PRO A 170 14.03 -41.96 -25.46
C PRO A 170 15.19 -42.93 -25.71
N PRO A 171 14.91 -44.25 -25.84
CA PRO A 171 15.94 -45.26 -26.05
C PRO A 171 16.59 -45.10 -27.43
N THR A 172 17.91 -45.13 -27.45
CA THR A 172 18.74 -45.14 -28.69
C THR A 172 18.48 -46.46 -29.43
N ARG A 173 18.05 -46.32 -30.70
CA ARG A 173 17.87 -47.41 -31.63
C ARG A 173 19.25 -48.00 -32.00
N SER A 174 19.55 -49.22 -31.54
CA SER A 174 20.71 -50.02 -32.00
C SER A 174 20.54 -50.37 -33.44
N GLN A 175 21.46 -49.94 -34.30
CA GLN A 175 21.63 -50.50 -35.66
C GLN A 175 22.33 -51.83 -35.52
N ARG A 176 21.67 -52.86 -36.00
CA ARG A 176 22.32 -54.15 -36.33
C ARG A 176 22.49 -54.21 -37.85
N ALA A 177 23.68 -54.69 -38.22
CA ALA A 177 24.17 -54.97 -39.54
C ALA A 177 23.27 -55.86 -40.40
#